data_1a1a28e04ff5379f1e666e16482dd139
#
_entry.id   1a1a28e04ff5379f1e666e16482dd139
#
_cell.length_a   1.000
_cell.length_b   1.000
_cell.length_c   1.000
_cell.angle_alpha   90.00
_cell.angle_beta   90.00
_cell.angle_gamma   90.00
#
_symmetry.space_group_name_H-M   'P 1'
#
loop_
_entity.id
_entity.type
_entity.pdbx_description
1 polymer ?
#
loop_
_entity_poly.entity_id
_entity_poly.type
_entity_poly.pdbx_seq_one_letter_code
_entity_poly.pdbx_strand_id
1 'polypeptide(L)'
;MYAGTGYTGVSGLVSSEPGDNYDHWVNQAVILFPSADKAKSFMETAAGKWNGCPGKTVTVTNKGKTYRWTFAQINGSPPKMTVLDIQEGADGWECQRAMSQANNVIVDINACGYHISDQGGQITDKIVAKIDNE
;
A
#
# COMPACT_ATOMS: atom_id res chain seq x y z
N MET A 1 -6.45 -8.22 -5.92
CA MET A 1 -5.10 -7.87 -6.40
C MET A 1 -4.13 -9.04 -6.37
N TYR A 2 -4.20 -9.85 -5.33
CA TYR A 2 -3.28 -10.99 -5.17
C TYR A 2 -3.83 -12.29 -5.74
N ALA A 3 -5.13 -12.37 -6.03
CA ALA A 3 -5.75 -13.54 -6.60
C ALA A 3 -5.07 -13.93 -7.92
N GLY A 4 -4.74 -15.21 -8.09
CA GLY A 4 -4.07 -15.71 -9.30
C GLY A 4 -2.57 -15.45 -9.36
N THR A 5 -1.96 -14.84 -8.34
CA THR A 5 -0.52 -14.52 -8.35
C THR A 5 0.36 -15.65 -7.82
N GLY A 6 -0.24 -16.69 -7.24
CA GLY A 6 0.50 -17.82 -6.69
C GLY A 6 1.03 -17.59 -5.27
N TYR A 7 0.52 -16.59 -4.56
CA TYR A 7 0.93 -16.38 -3.16
C TYR A 7 0.54 -17.59 -2.29
N THR A 8 1.35 -17.85 -1.26
CA THR A 8 1.17 -19.03 -0.39
C THR A 8 0.63 -18.69 0.99
N GLY A 9 0.62 -17.42 1.36
CA GLY A 9 0.07 -17.01 2.65
C GLY A 9 -0.07 -15.50 2.72
N VAL A 10 -0.95 -15.03 3.59
CA VAL A 10 -1.18 -13.61 3.85
C VAL A 10 -1.53 -13.40 5.31
N SER A 11 -1.00 -12.32 5.89
CA SER A 11 -1.37 -11.86 7.21
C SER A 11 -1.52 -10.35 7.18
N GLY A 12 -2.57 -9.84 7.80
CA GLY A 12 -2.84 -8.41 7.79
C GLY A 12 -3.37 -7.90 9.11
N LEU A 13 -3.24 -6.59 9.29
CA LEU A 13 -3.71 -5.88 10.48
C LEU A 13 -4.19 -4.49 10.08
N VAL A 14 -5.37 -4.12 10.54
CA VAL A 14 -5.91 -2.75 10.40
C VAL A 14 -5.88 -2.09 11.75
N SER A 15 -5.37 -0.86 11.80
CA SER A 15 -5.26 -0.07 13.02
C SER A 15 -5.76 1.36 12.80
N SER A 16 -6.48 1.89 13.78
CA SER A 16 -6.91 3.29 13.81
C SER A 16 -7.17 3.70 15.25
N GLU A 17 -7.30 5.01 15.51
CA GLU A 17 -7.83 5.47 16.79
C GLU A 17 -9.26 4.93 16.99
N PRO A 18 -9.69 4.72 18.24
CA PRO A 18 -11.07 4.24 18.49
C PRO A 18 -12.13 5.22 17.98
N GLY A 19 -13.28 4.69 17.58
CA GLY A 19 -14.44 5.47 17.14
C GLY A 19 -14.55 5.62 15.64
N ASP A 20 -15.56 6.37 15.19
CA ASP A 20 -15.86 6.56 13.77
C ASP A 20 -15.11 7.75 13.15
N ASN A 21 -14.56 8.64 13.98
CA ASN A 21 -13.83 9.85 13.54
C ASN A 21 -12.37 9.73 13.92
N TYR A 22 -11.64 8.85 13.23
CA TYR A 22 -10.21 8.68 13.47
C TYR A 22 -9.38 9.61 12.57
N ASP A 23 -8.23 10.04 13.08
CA ASP A 23 -7.27 10.88 12.36
C ASP A 23 -6.24 10.04 11.59
N HIS A 24 -6.08 8.77 11.93
CA HIS A 24 -5.12 7.85 11.30
C HIS A 24 -5.76 6.49 11.07
N TRP A 25 -5.46 5.92 9.92
CA TRP A 25 -5.88 4.57 9.58
C TRP A 25 -4.73 3.88 8.86
N VAL A 26 -4.39 2.67 9.28
CA VAL A 26 -3.29 1.91 8.67
C VAL A 26 -3.75 0.49 8.41
N ASN A 27 -3.53 0.03 7.19
CA ASN A 27 -3.66 -1.37 6.81
C ASN A 27 -2.26 -1.90 6.51
N GLN A 28 -1.86 -2.95 7.22
CA GLN A 28 -0.57 -3.60 7.06
C GLN A 28 -0.79 -5.02 6.61
N ALA A 29 -0.14 -5.43 5.53
CA ALA A 29 -0.23 -6.80 5.05
C ALA A 29 1.15 -7.32 4.65
N VAL A 30 1.39 -8.58 4.93
CA VAL A 30 2.55 -9.31 4.42
C VAL A 30 2.05 -10.50 3.61
N ILE A 31 2.60 -10.69 2.42
CA ILE A 31 2.18 -11.71 1.49
C ILE A 31 3.39 -12.59 1.17
N LEU A 32 3.24 -13.90 1.38
CA LEU A 32 4.29 -14.88 1.14
C LEU A 32 4.17 -15.47 -0.26
N PHE A 33 5.31 -15.62 -0.91
CA PHE A 33 5.41 -16.28 -2.20
C PHE A 33 6.28 -17.55 -2.08
N PRO A 34 6.19 -18.49 -3.04
CA PRO A 34 6.98 -19.73 -2.98
C PRO A 34 8.50 -19.49 -3.05
N SER A 35 8.94 -18.36 -3.63
CA SER A 35 10.36 -18.05 -3.78
C SER A 35 10.56 -16.54 -3.87
N ALA A 36 11.80 -16.10 -3.68
CA ALA A 36 12.18 -14.70 -3.88
C ALA A 36 11.95 -14.26 -5.33
N ASP A 37 12.19 -15.14 -6.30
CA ASP A 37 11.97 -14.82 -7.72
C ASP A 37 10.50 -14.58 -8.01
N LYS A 38 9.60 -15.33 -7.39
CA LYS A 38 8.16 -15.15 -7.55
C LYS A 38 7.69 -13.83 -6.95
N ALA A 39 8.20 -13.49 -5.75
CA ALA A 39 7.90 -12.21 -5.12
C ALA A 39 8.42 -11.04 -5.97
N LYS A 40 9.63 -11.16 -6.51
CA LYS A 40 10.22 -10.15 -7.39
C LYS A 40 9.37 -9.96 -8.66
N SER A 41 8.95 -11.04 -9.30
CA SER A 41 8.09 -10.98 -10.48
C SER A 41 6.75 -10.28 -10.18
N PHE A 42 6.16 -10.59 -9.02
CA PHE A 42 4.94 -9.90 -8.59
C PHE A 42 5.20 -8.40 -8.42
N MET A 43 6.29 -8.03 -7.76
CA MET A 43 6.64 -6.63 -7.52
C MET A 43 6.83 -5.86 -8.83
N GLU A 44 7.52 -6.45 -9.79
CA GLU A 44 7.75 -5.84 -11.10
C GLU A 44 6.43 -5.65 -11.88
N THR A 45 5.53 -6.63 -11.82
CA THR A 45 4.21 -6.54 -12.43
C THR A 45 3.38 -5.44 -11.77
N ALA A 46 3.42 -5.35 -10.44
CA ALA A 46 2.72 -4.30 -9.70
C ALA A 46 3.26 -2.92 -10.06
N ALA A 47 4.58 -2.78 -10.18
CA ALA A 47 5.19 -1.50 -10.58
C ALA A 47 4.71 -1.06 -11.97
N GLY A 48 4.60 -1.99 -12.91
CA GLY A 48 4.06 -1.70 -14.23
C GLY A 48 2.62 -1.19 -14.19
N LYS A 49 1.79 -1.79 -13.34
CA LYS A 49 0.41 -1.34 -13.13
C LYS A 49 0.34 0.02 -12.44
N TRP A 50 1.18 0.24 -11.43
CA TRP A 50 1.21 1.51 -10.71
C TRP A 50 1.61 2.67 -11.61
N ASN A 51 2.50 2.44 -12.57
CA ASN A 51 2.96 3.49 -13.49
C ASN A 51 1.83 4.09 -14.33
N GLY A 52 0.68 3.44 -14.43
CA GLY A 52 -0.50 3.97 -15.09
C GLY A 52 -1.37 4.86 -14.20
N CYS A 53 -1.06 4.98 -12.90
CA CYS A 53 -1.92 5.69 -11.94
C CYS A 53 -1.69 7.19 -11.81
N PRO A 54 -0.45 7.75 -11.91
CA PRO A 54 -0.24 9.18 -11.66
C PRO A 54 -1.15 10.09 -12.48
N GLY A 55 -1.76 11.04 -11.81
CA GLY A 55 -2.68 11.99 -12.42
C GLY A 55 -4.08 11.47 -12.68
N LYS A 56 -4.33 10.18 -12.44
CA LYS A 56 -5.66 9.59 -12.64
C LYS A 56 -6.52 9.70 -11.40
N THR A 57 -7.84 9.77 -11.63
CA THR A 57 -8.83 9.75 -10.56
C THR A 57 -9.60 8.43 -10.63
N VAL A 58 -9.68 7.76 -9.49
CA VAL A 58 -10.43 6.51 -9.34
C VAL A 58 -11.66 6.76 -8.50
N THR A 59 -12.80 6.23 -8.92
CA THR A 59 -14.07 6.34 -8.20
C THR A 59 -14.35 5.02 -7.49
N VAL A 60 -14.58 5.09 -6.19
CA VAL A 60 -14.92 3.94 -5.36
C VAL A 60 -16.31 4.17 -4.75
N THR A 61 -17.21 3.22 -4.92
CA THR A 61 -18.53 3.26 -4.31
C THR A 61 -18.61 2.23 -3.19
N ASN A 62 -18.97 2.69 -2.00
CA ASN A 62 -19.08 1.85 -0.82
C ASN A 62 -20.30 2.28 -0.01
N LYS A 63 -21.20 1.34 0.28
CA LYS A 63 -22.44 1.57 1.06
C LYS A 63 -23.27 2.74 0.53
N GLY A 64 -23.39 2.85 -0.81
CA GLY A 64 -24.16 3.90 -1.46
C GLY A 64 -23.47 5.25 -1.53
N LYS A 65 -22.26 5.37 -1.01
CA LYS A 65 -21.44 6.60 -1.09
C LYS A 65 -20.35 6.44 -2.13
N THR A 66 -20.08 7.53 -2.86
CA THR A 66 -19.05 7.57 -3.90
C THR A 66 -17.89 8.40 -3.42
N TYR A 67 -16.69 7.82 -3.51
CA TYR A 67 -15.44 8.46 -3.14
C TYR A 67 -14.56 8.58 -4.38
N ARG A 68 -13.90 9.72 -4.55
CA ARG A 68 -12.98 9.95 -5.66
C ARG A 68 -11.58 10.18 -5.10
N TRP A 69 -10.61 9.42 -5.65
CA TRP A 69 -9.21 9.46 -5.24
C TRP A 69 -8.34 9.82 -6.42
N THR A 70 -7.46 10.78 -6.24
CA THR A 70 -6.51 11.20 -7.27
C THR A 70 -5.10 10.76 -6.85
N PHE A 71 -4.40 10.10 -7.76
CA PHE A 71 -3.05 9.59 -7.51
C PHE A 71 -2.00 10.63 -7.86
N ALA A 72 -1.04 10.82 -6.95
CA ALA A 72 0.15 11.62 -7.17
C ALA A 72 1.23 10.78 -7.89
N GLN A 73 2.42 11.31 -8.03
CA GLN A 73 3.53 10.60 -8.66
C GLN A 73 4.02 9.44 -7.79
N ILE A 74 4.51 8.41 -8.45
CA ILE A 74 5.12 7.27 -7.76
C ILE A 74 6.54 7.65 -7.37
N ASN A 75 6.91 7.32 -6.13
CA ASN A 75 8.27 7.46 -5.61
C ASN A 75 8.92 6.10 -5.50
N GLY A 76 10.14 6.00 -6.03
CA GLY A 76 10.90 4.75 -5.98
C GLY A 76 10.53 3.77 -7.07
N SER A 77 11.16 2.63 -7.01
CA SER A 77 10.98 1.50 -7.92
C SER A 77 11.31 0.23 -7.15
N PRO A 78 10.94 -0.96 -7.67
CA PRO A 78 11.29 -2.19 -6.95
C PRO A 78 12.75 -2.21 -6.50
N PRO A 79 13.03 -2.65 -5.26
CA PRO A 79 12.16 -3.39 -4.35
C PRO A 79 11.29 -2.55 -3.41
N LYS A 80 11.26 -1.23 -3.53
CA LYS A 80 10.41 -0.37 -2.71
C LYS A 80 9.81 0.75 -3.54
N MET A 81 8.50 0.92 -3.46
CA MET A 81 7.79 2.01 -4.14
C MET A 81 6.64 2.52 -3.28
N THR A 82 6.35 3.82 -3.40
CA THR A 82 5.25 4.47 -2.69
C THR A 82 4.45 5.35 -3.64
N VAL A 83 3.18 5.54 -3.33
CA VAL A 83 2.29 6.47 -4.04
C VAL A 83 1.32 7.08 -3.06
N LEU A 84 1.09 8.39 -3.21
CA LEU A 84 0.10 9.12 -2.43
C LEU A 84 -1.18 9.23 -3.24
N ASP A 85 -2.33 8.99 -2.62
CA ASP A 85 -3.64 9.24 -3.21
C ASP A 85 -4.46 10.12 -2.29
N ILE A 86 -5.14 11.10 -2.88
CA ILE A 86 -5.84 12.16 -2.15
C ILE A 86 -7.33 12.02 -2.43
N GLN A 87 -8.12 11.98 -1.36
CA GLN A 87 -9.57 11.89 -1.46
C GLN A 87 -10.18 13.26 -1.73
N GLU A 88 -10.99 13.35 -2.78
CA GLU A 88 -11.70 14.57 -3.13
C GLU A 88 -12.75 14.92 -2.06
N GLY A 89 -12.77 16.19 -1.64
CA GLY A 89 -13.79 16.69 -0.72
C GLY A 89 -13.69 16.17 0.71
N ALA A 90 -12.54 15.65 1.12
CA ALA A 90 -12.35 15.05 2.43
C ALA A 90 -11.39 15.87 3.32
N ASP A 91 -11.32 17.15 3.13
CA ASP A 91 -10.56 18.12 3.96
C ASP A 91 -9.08 17.77 4.11
N GLY A 92 -8.49 17.16 3.07
CA GLY A 92 -7.08 16.78 3.08
C GLY A 92 -6.82 15.35 3.52
N TRP A 93 -7.85 14.52 3.66
CA TRP A 93 -7.67 13.08 3.92
C TRP A 93 -6.95 12.45 2.73
N GLU A 94 -5.84 11.80 3.01
CA GLU A 94 -4.99 11.20 1.99
C GLU A 94 -4.42 9.88 2.49
N CYS A 95 -4.03 9.02 1.56
CA CYS A 95 -3.42 7.73 1.86
C CYS A 95 -2.11 7.59 1.11
N GLN A 96 -1.12 7.02 1.77
CA GLN A 96 0.11 6.58 1.11
C GLN A 96 0.10 5.06 1.05
N ARG A 97 0.18 4.53 -0.15
CA ARG A 97 0.43 3.12 -0.36
C ARG A 97 1.92 2.90 -0.51
N ALA A 98 2.45 1.93 0.21
CA ALA A 98 3.86 1.57 0.14
C ALA A 98 3.96 0.07 -0.04
N MET A 99 4.78 -0.35 -0.99
CA MET A 99 5.01 -1.77 -1.26
C MET A 99 6.50 -2.02 -1.32
N SER A 100 6.94 -3.07 -0.63
CA SER A 100 8.34 -3.49 -0.61
C SER A 100 8.43 -4.99 -0.75
N GLN A 101 9.55 -5.45 -1.33
CA GLN A 101 9.89 -6.87 -1.40
C GLN A 101 11.11 -7.13 -0.51
N ALA A 102 11.02 -8.15 0.31
CA ALA A 102 12.13 -8.67 1.09
C ALA A 102 12.10 -10.20 0.98
N ASN A 103 13.09 -10.78 0.31
CA ASN A 103 13.13 -12.23 0.06
C ASN A 103 11.87 -12.69 -0.69
N ASN A 104 11.18 -13.70 -0.15
CA ASN A 104 9.93 -14.22 -0.72
C ASN A 104 8.68 -13.52 -0.17
N VAL A 105 8.83 -12.35 0.44
CA VAL A 105 7.74 -11.61 1.10
C VAL A 105 7.50 -10.29 0.40
N ILE A 106 6.23 -9.98 0.17
CA ILE A 106 5.77 -8.64 -0.21
C ILE A 106 5.15 -7.99 1.02
N VAL A 107 5.57 -6.76 1.32
CA VAL A 107 4.97 -5.92 2.37
C VAL A 107 4.14 -4.87 1.68
N ASP A 108 2.85 -4.80 2.01
CA ASP A 108 1.90 -3.88 1.39
C ASP A 108 1.22 -3.07 2.49
N ILE A 109 1.46 -1.77 2.50
CA ILE A 109 0.97 -0.85 3.53
C ILE A 109 0.06 0.19 2.87
N ASN A 110 -1.03 0.53 3.57
CA ASN A 110 -1.83 1.71 3.22
C ASN A 110 -2.00 2.54 4.49
N ALA A 111 -1.36 3.71 4.53
CA ALA A 111 -1.39 4.60 5.69
C ALA A 111 -2.14 5.88 5.33
N CYS A 112 -3.21 6.16 6.04
CA CYS A 112 -4.11 7.29 5.76
C CYS A 112 -4.16 8.27 6.93
N GLY A 113 -4.37 9.54 6.61
CA GLY A 113 -4.48 10.62 7.59
C GLY A 113 -4.62 11.96 6.90
N TYR A 114 -4.60 13.04 7.69
CA TYR A 114 -4.73 14.39 7.16
C TYR A 114 -3.39 15.02 6.76
N HIS A 115 -2.29 14.50 7.25
CA HIS A 115 -0.95 15.02 6.96
C HIS A 115 0.01 13.85 6.75
N ILE A 116 -0.12 13.20 5.60
CA ILE A 116 0.72 12.05 5.28
C ILE A 116 1.95 12.52 4.53
N SER A 117 3.14 12.21 5.05
CA SER A 117 4.41 12.44 4.38
C SER A 117 5.00 11.11 3.87
N ASP A 118 5.53 10.28 4.76
CA ASP A 118 6.14 9.00 4.40
C ASP A 118 5.86 7.91 5.44
N GLN A 119 4.75 7.99 6.12
CA GLN A 119 4.41 7.02 7.17
C GLN A 119 4.33 5.59 6.62
N GLY A 120 3.74 5.42 5.43
CA GLY A 120 3.68 4.11 4.78
C GLY A 120 5.07 3.57 4.47
N GLY A 121 5.95 4.40 3.91
CA GLY A 121 7.33 4.01 3.63
C GLY A 121 8.10 3.64 4.89
N GLN A 122 7.93 4.40 5.96
CA GLN A 122 8.58 4.12 7.23
C GLN A 122 8.11 2.79 7.84
N ILE A 123 6.83 2.47 7.71
CA ILE A 123 6.28 1.19 8.21
C ILE A 123 6.85 0.03 7.39
N THR A 124 6.91 0.14 6.06
CA THR A 124 7.50 -0.93 5.25
C THR A 124 8.96 -1.16 5.62
N ASP A 125 9.72 -0.10 5.85
CA ASP A 125 11.15 -0.22 6.21
C ASP A 125 11.34 -0.98 7.51
N LYS A 126 10.49 -0.73 8.51
CA LYS A 126 10.54 -1.44 9.80
C LYS A 126 10.22 -2.92 9.65
N ILE A 127 9.23 -3.25 8.82
CA ILE A 127 8.85 -4.65 8.59
C ILE A 127 9.93 -5.37 7.79
N VAL A 128 10.47 -4.73 6.75
CA VAL A 128 11.56 -5.28 5.95
C VAL A 128 12.79 -5.56 6.82
N ALA A 129 13.14 -4.63 7.72
CA ALA A 129 14.26 -4.83 8.64
C ALA A 129 14.07 -6.06 9.53
N LYS A 130 12.85 -6.33 9.99
CA LYS A 130 12.55 -7.54 10.76
C LYS A 130 12.69 -8.81 9.93
N ILE A 131 12.24 -8.77 8.67
CA ILE A 131 12.35 -9.91 7.76
C ILE A 131 13.83 -10.23 7.48
N ASP A 132 14.64 -9.20 7.22
CA ASP A 132 16.05 -9.36 6.88
C ASP A 132 16.88 -9.86 8.06
N ASN A 133 16.41 -9.67 9.30
CA ASN A 133 17.12 -10.07 10.52
C ASN A 133 16.72 -11.47 11.03
N GLU A 134 15.84 -12.16 10.33
CA GLU A 134 15.41 -13.53 10.70
C GLU A 134 16.27 -14.63 10.07
#